data_104bbd763f9147458c5a5de2706a8b44
#
_entry.id   104bbd763f9147458c5a5de2706a8b44
#
_cell.length_a   1.000
_cell.length_b   1.000
_cell.length_c   1.000
_cell.angle_alpha   90.00
_cell.angle_beta   90.00
_cell.angle_gamma   90.00
#
_symmetry.space_group_name_H-M   'P 1'
#
loop_
_entity.id
_entity.type
_entity.pdbx_description
1 polymer ?
#
loop_
_entity_poly.entity_id
_entity_poly.type
_entity_poly.pdbx_seq_one_letter_code
_entity_poly.pdbx_strand_id
1 'polypeptide(L)'
;MTKVLYILGDKDGGIVLCSLLCMYALLIMLGCSIPVAVFGTFAFALSSYSFIIIAAGHVIKAWAMAFMPLVLLGMTMLVKKKNKFLATLVFTVALYWHILFGHYQITYYFAFLCLALYLGYLIYSLKNGEKKELLVNSGCLLVGVLIVVLMNSPKLVSNYELGQHSIRGKSELTAQVDGKADKSSGLDQGYAFAWSY
;
A
#
# COMPACT_ATOMS: atom_id res chain seq x y z
N MET A 1 -1.56 -1.85 -20.55
CA MET A 1 -1.15 -2.26 -19.19
C MET A 1 -1.83 -3.53 -18.69
N THR A 2 -3.06 -3.77 -19.03
CA THR A 2 -3.82 -5.00 -18.68
C THR A 2 -3.24 -6.30 -19.27
N LYS A 3 -2.60 -6.27 -20.44
CA LYS A 3 -2.12 -7.49 -21.13
C LYS A 3 -0.99 -8.26 -20.39
N VAL A 4 -0.16 -7.58 -19.62
CA VAL A 4 0.95 -8.23 -18.88
C VAL A 4 0.41 -9.04 -17.70
N LEU A 5 -0.68 -8.60 -17.08
CA LEU A 5 -1.33 -9.29 -15.97
C LEU A 5 -2.14 -10.51 -16.44
N TYR A 6 -2.57 -10.54 -17.71
CA TYR A 6 -3.21 -11.72 -18.32
C TYR A 6 -2.25 -12.88 -18.57
N ILE A 7 -0.93 -12.67 -18.56
CA ILE A 7 0.07 -13.73 -18.66
C ILE A 7 0.06 -14.65 -17.42
N LEU A 8 -0.44 -14.12 -16.28
CA LEU A 8 -0.55 -14.86 -15.02
C LEU A 8 -1.90 -15.57 -14.81
N GLY A 9 -2.75 -15.63 -15.83
CA GLY A 9 -4.07 -16.23 -15.76
C GLY A 9 -5.22 -15.22 -15.78
N ASP A 10 -6.43 -15.65 -15.45
CA ASP A 10 -7.59 -14.79 -15.27
C ASP A 10 -7.29 -13.71 -14.19
N LYS A 11 -7.97 -12.56 -14.26
CA LYS A 11 -7.72 -11.42 -13.35
C LYS A 11 -7.67 -11.85 -11.89
N ASP A 12 -8.58 -12.71 -11.48
CA ASP A 12 -8.75 -13.15 -10.10
C ASP A 12 -7.67 -14.16 -9.69
N GLY A 13 -7.34 -15.10 -10.58
CA GLY A 13 -6.24 -16.03 -10.39
C GLY A 13 -4.87 -15.34 -10.30
N GLY A 14 -4.66 -14.27 -11.07
CA GLY A 14 -3.47 -13.45 -11.02
C GLY A 14 -3.27 -12.76 -9.67
N ILE A 15 -4.34 -12.27 -9.03
CA ILE A 15 -4.28 -11.65 -7.69
C ILE A 15 -3.86 -12.69 -6.64
N VAL A 16 -4.49 -13.86 -6.66
CA VAL A 16 -4.18 -14.94 -5.72
C VAL A 16 -2.75 -15.40 -5.89
N LEU A 17 -2.29 -15.62 -7.13
CA LEU A 17 -0.91 -16.03 -7.41
C LEU A 17 0.10 -14.97 -6.94
N CYS A 18 -0.15 -13.70 -7.23
CA CYS A 18 0.69 -12.60 -6.75
C CYS A 18 0.76 -12.57 -5.23
N SER A 19 -0.38 -12.70 -4.55
CA SER A 19 -0.46 -12.76 -3.09
C SER A 19 0.35 -13.92 -2.51
N LEU A 20 0.24 -15.11 -3.13
CA LEU A 20 1.01 -16.30 -2.74
C LEU A 20 2.52 -16.05 -2.87
N LEU A 21 2.97 -15.56 -4.02
CA LEU A 21 4.40 -15.34 -4.28
C LEU A 21 4.99 -14.27 -3.37
N CYS A 22 4.29 -13.13 -3.21
CA CYS A 22 4.77 -12.03 -2.39
C CYS A 22 4.84 -12.41 -0.90
N MET A 23 3.82 -13.10 -0.40
CA MET A 23 3.79 -13.52 1.00
C MET A 23 4.80 -14.62 1.31
N TYR A 24 4.95 -15.60 0.42
CA TYR A 24 5.97 -16.64 0.56
C TYR A 24 7.38 -16.05 0.62
N ALA A 25 7.72 -15.16 -0.31
CA ALA A 25 9.00 -14.49 -0.32
C ALA A 25 9.28 -13.71 0.98
N LEU A 26 8.27 -13.00 1.52
CA LEU A 26 8.38 -12.31 2.79
C LEU A 26 8.64 -13.28 3.95
N LEU A 27 7.88 -14.37 4.06
CA LEU A 27 8.00 -15.31 5.17
C LEU A 27 9.36 -16.05 5.15
N ILE A 28 9.86 -16.43 3.97
CA ILE A 28 11.21 -16.97 3.83
C ILE A 28 12.26 -15.93 4.24
N MET A 29 12.11 -14.67 3.84
CA MET A 29 13.03 -13.61 4.25
C MET A 29 12.97 -13.36 5.76
N LEU A 30 11.83 -13.48 6.40
CA LEU A 30 11.69 -13.39 7.86
C LEU A 30 12.40 -14.54 8.58
N GLY A 31 12.67 -15.64 7.91
CA GLY A 31 13.37 -16.82 8.46
C GLY A 31 12.43 -17.91 8.91
N CYS A 32 11.19 -17.91 8.46
CA CYS A 32 10.25 -18.99 8.71
C CYS A 32 10.72 -20.28 8.03
N SER A 33 10.49 -21.44 8.67
CA SER A 33 10.72 -22.72 8.03
C SER A 33 9.77 -22.90 6.83
N ILE A 34 10.17 -23.71 5.84
CA ILE A 34 9.39 -23.90 4.62
C ILE A 34 7.93 -24.28 4.89
N PRO A 35 7.62 -25.26 5.77
CA PRO A 35 6.22 -25.60 6.07
C PRO A 35 5.42 -24.44 6.66
N VAL A 36 6.02 -23.65 7.56
CA VAL A 36 5.39 -22.49 8.16
C VAL A 36 5.17 -21.39 7.13
N ALA A 37 6.16 -21.15 6.25
CA ALA A 37 6.04 -20.18 5.17
C ALA A 37 4.93 -20.57 4.19
N VAL A 38 4.84 -21.83 3.80
CA VAL A 38 3.77 -22.34 2.93
C VAL A 38 2.41 -22.16 3.58
N PHE A 39 2.26 -22.60 4.83
CA PHE A 39 1.00 -22.46 5.57
C PHE A 39 0.57 -20.98 5.70
N GLY A 40 1.48 -20.12 6.14
CA GLY A 40 1.20 -18.68 6.29
C GLY A 40 0.86 -17.99 4.97
N THR A 41 1.48 -18.44 3.87
CA THR A 41 1.21 -17.97 2.52
C THR A 41 -0.23 -18.30 2.11
N PHE A 42 -0.65 -19.53 2.28
CA PHE A 42 -2.03 -19.94 2.00
C PHE A 42 -3.03 -19.26 2.91
N ALA A 43 -2.73 -19.14 4.20
CA ALA A 43 -3.59 -18.43 5.15
C ALA A 43 -3.83 -16.97 4.77
N PHE A 44 -2.82 -16.28 4.24
CA PHE A 44 -2.94 -14.91 3.74
C PHE A 44 -3.70 -14.84 2.41
N ALA A 45 -3.25 -15.57 1.39
CA ALA A 45 -3.77 -15.44 0.04
C ALA A 45 -5.19 -16.01 -0.09
N LEU A 46 -5.50 -17.09 0.62
CA LEU A 46 -6.81 -17.78 0.59
C LEU A 46 -7.68 -17.37 1.79
N SER A 47 -7.44 -16.22 2.41
CA SER A 47 -8.30 -15.70 3.47
C SER A 47 -9.72 -15.45 2.92
N SER A 48 -10.75 -15.65 3.74
CA SER A 48 -12.14 -15.37 3.38
C SER A 48 -12.31 -13.93 2.90
N TYR A 49 -11.60 -12.99 3.49
CA TYR A 49 -11.61 -11.59 3.08
C TYR A 49 -11.14 -11.39 1.64
N SER A 50 -10.06 -12.08 1.22
CA SER A 50 -9.56 -12.02 -0.17
C SER A 50 -10.64 -12.45 -1.17
N PHE A 51 -11.33 -13.55 -0.90
CA PHE A 51 -12.42 -14.04 -1.76
C PHE A 51 -13.61 -13.09 -1.77
N ILE A 52 -14.02 -12.56 -0.62
CA ILE A 52 -15.14 -11.62 -0.51
C ILE A 52 -14.89 -10.37 -1.36
N ILE A 53 -13.70 -9.76 -1.26
CA ILE A 53 -13.39 -8.53 -2.01
C ILE A 53 -13.26 -8.78 -3.51
N ILE A 54 -12.76 -9.96 -3.92
CA ILE A 54 -12.68 -10.34 -5.34
C ILE A 54 -14.09 -10.59 -5.87
N ALA A 55 -14.90 -11.39 -5.17
CA ALA A 55 -16.29 -11.68 -5.56
C ALA A 55 -17.17 -10.43 -5.61
N ALA A 56 -16.92 -9.45 -4.73
CA ALA A 56 -17.59 -8.14 -4.74
C ALA A 56 -17.11 -7.20 -5.86
N GLY A 57 -16.14 -7.63 -6.70
CA GLY A 57 -15.61 -6.82 -7.79
C GLY A 57 -14.58 -5.76 -7.38
N HIS A 58 -14.10 -5.76 -6.13
CA HIS A 58 -13.11 -4.81 -5.63
C HIS A 58 -11.68 -5.19 -6.05
N VAL A 59 -11.48 -5.47 -7.33
CA VAL A 59 -10.23 -5.94 -7.94
C VAL A 59 -9.05 -5.02 -7.64
N ILE A 60 -9.26 -3.70 -7.68
CA ILE A 60 -8.23 -2.68 -7.40
C ILE A 60 -7.72 -2.82 -5.96
N LYS A 61 -8.63 -3.03 -5.01
CA LYS A 61 -8.33 -3.25 -3.59
C LYS A 61 -7.53 -4.54 -3.38
N ALA A 62 -7.95 -5.62 -4.04
CA ALA A 62 -7.29 -6.91 -3.94
C ALA A 62 -5.84 -6.87 -4.49
N TRP A 63 -5.60 -6.21 -5.61
CA TRP A 63 -4.25 -5.98 -6.14
C TRP A 63 -3.38 -5.15 -5.20
N ALA A 64 -3.90 -4.05 -4.64
CA ALA A 64 -3.15 -3.26 -3.67
C ALA A 64 -2.70 -4.13 -2.48
N MET A 65 -3.59 -4.97 -1.96
CA MET A 65 -3.27 -5.89 -0.85
C MET A 65 -2.23 -6.95 -1.23
N ALA A 66 -2.28 -7.48 -2.45
CA ALA A 66 -1.34 -8.49 -2.93
C ALA A 66 0.12 -8.01 -2.91
N PHE A 67 0.37 -6.71 -3.10
CA PHE A 67 1.72 -6.13 -3.09
C PHE A 67 2.22 -5.71 -1.71
N MET A 68 1.37 -5.65 -0.68
CA MET A 68 1.81 -5.29 0.69
C MET A 68 2.97 -6.17 1.21
N PRO A 69 2.91 -7.51 1.12
CA PRO A 69 3.99 -8.35 1.58
C PRO A 69 5.32 -8.09 0.84
N LEU A 70 5.27 -7.71 -0.43
CA LEU A 70 6.46 -7.40 -1.21
C LEU A 70 7.11 -6.07 -0.79
N VAL A 71 6.31 -5.08 -0.40
CA VAL A 71 6.83 -3.83 0.21
C VAL A 71 7.55 -4.14 1.52
N LEU A 72 6.92 -4.96 2.39
CA LEU A 72 7.52 -5.40 3.64
C LEU A 72 8.78 -6.24 3.42
N LEU A 73 8.83 -7.04 2.35
CA LEU A 73 10.02 -7.77 1.96
C LEU A 73 11.19 -6.83 1.69
N GLY A 74 11.00 -5.77 0.90
CA GLY A 74 12.05 -4.79 0.63
C GLY A 74 12.57 -4.11 1.90
N MET A 75 11.66 -3.71 2.81
CA MET A 75 12.02 -3.16 4.13
C MET A 75 12.81 -4.19 4.97
N THR A 76 12.35 -5.44 5.02
CA THR A 76 13.02 -6.52 5.77
C THR A 76 14.42 -6.81 5.24
N MET A 77 14.60 -6.77 3.92
CA MET A 77 15.92 -6.96 3.30
C MET A 77 16.92 -5.88 3.73
N LEU A 78 16.50 -4.63 3.86
CA LEU A 78 17.34 -3.53 4.38
C LEU A 78 17.72 -3.79 5.84
N VAL A 79 16.76 -4.14 6.69
CA VAL A 79 17.00 -4.44 8.11
C VAL A 79 17.95 -5.62 8.28
N LYS A 80 17.81 -6.67 7.48
CA LYS A 80 18.69 -7.86 7.50
C LYS A 80 20.03 -7.65 6.77
N LYS A 81 20.39 -6.41 6.47
CA LYS A 81 21.67 -6.04 5.86
C LYS A 81 21.96 -6.79 4.54
N LYS A 82 20.92 -7.09 3.77
CA LYS A 82 21.04 -7.67 2.44
C LYS A 82 21.54 -6.64 1.42
N ASN A 83 21.71 -7.06 0.18
CA ASN A 83 22.11 -6.12 -0.88
C ASN A 83 21.15 -4.91 -0.92
N LYS A 84 21.66 -3.73 -0.58
CA LYS A 84 20.85 -2.50 -0.42
C LYS A 84 20.23 -2.05 -1.73
N PHE A 85 20.95 -2.21 -2.83
CA PHE A 85 20.40 -1.89 -4.16
C PHE A 85 19.19 -2.77 -4.48
N LEU A 86 19.34 -4.09 -4.32
CA LEU A 86 18.23 -5.03 -4.58
C LEU A 86 17.06 -4.79 -3.61
N ALA A 87 17.34 -4.55 -2.33
CA ALA A 87 16.31 -4.26 -1.34
C ALA A 87 15.51 -2.99 -1.68
N THR A 88 16.23 -1.91 -2.05
CA THR A 88 15.60 -0.65 -2.48
C THR A 88 14.79 -0.85 -3.77
N LEU A 89 15.32 -1.61 -4.73
CA LEU A 89 14.62 -1.91 -5.97
C LEU A 89 13.32 -2.68 -5.70
N VAL A 90 13.37 -3.75 -4.90
CA VAL A 90 12.18 -4.53 -4.51
C VAL A 90 11.16 -3.65 -3.80
N PHE A 91 11.59 -2.84 -2.83
CA PHE A 91 10.73 -1.90 -2.13
C PHE A 91 10.07 -0.91 -3.09
N THR A 92 10.86 -0.27 -3.96
CA THR A 92 10.37 0.76 -4.90
C THR A 92 9.38 0.17 -5.89
N VAL A 93 9.69 -0.96 -6.51
CA VAL A 93 8.81 -1.63 -7.48
C VAL A 93 7.52 -2.09 -6.80
N ALA A 94 7.61 -2.69 -5.62
CA ALA A 94 6.43 -3.13 -4.87
C ALA A 94 5.52 -1.96 -4.47
N LEU A 95 6.11 -0.89 -3.95
CA LEU A 95 5.37 0.31 -3.54
C LEU A 95 4.76 1.03 -4.74
N TYR A 96 5.47 1.06 -5.88
CA TYR A 96 4.93 1.60 -7.14
C TYR A 96 3.65 0.86 -7.55
N TRP A 97 3.69 -0.47 -7.62
CA TRP A 97 2.51 -1.26 -7.98
C TRP A 97 1.39 -1.12 -6.95
N HIS A 98 1.71 -1.12 -5.65
CA HIS A 98 0.73 -0.91 -4.59
C HIS A 98 -0.03 0.41 -4.75
N ILE A 99 0.67 1.53 -5.00
CA ILE A 99 0.05 2.86 -5.18
C ILE A 99 -0.63 2.98 -6.55
N LEU A 100 -0.08 2.34 -7.59
CA LEU A 100 -0.63 2.41 -8.94
C LEU A 100 -2.07 1.90 -9.02
N PHE A 101 -2.45 0.91 -8.22
CA PHE A 101 -3.85 0.46 -8.14
C PHE A 101 -4.78 1.49 -7.51
N GLY A 102 -4.26 2.48 -6.78
CA GLY A 102 -5.01 3.68 -6.38
C GLY A 102 -6.05 3.49 -5.28
N HIS A 103 -5.90 2.47 -4.44
CA HIS A 103 -6.76 2.30 -3.27
C HIS A 103 -6.14 3.01 -2.06
N TYR A 104 -6.25 4.35 -2.02
CA TYR A 104 -5.55 5.20 -1.06
C TYR A 104 -5.88 4.92 0.40
N GLN A 105 -7.10 4.50 0.71
CA GLN A 105 -7.50 4.13 2.07
C GLN A 105 -6.67 2.94 2.61
N ILE A 106 -6.46 1.91 1.79
CA ILE A 106 -5.60 0.77 2.16
C ILE A 106 -4.15 1.21 2.29
N THR A 107 -3.67 2.04 1.36
CA THR A 107 -2.32 2.60 1.43
C THR A 107 -2.09 3.39 2.72
N TYR A 108 -3.08 4.18 3.14
CA TYR A 108 -3.04 4.93 4.38
C TYR A 108 -2.90 4.01 5.61
N TYR A 109 -3.74 3.00 5.74
CA TYR A 109 -3.62 2.05 6.87
C TYR A 109 -2.32 1.24 6.81
N PHE A 110 -1.91 0.85 5.62
CA PHE A 110 -0.65 0.14 5.44
C PHE A 110 0.57 1.00 5.79
N ALA A 111 0.51 2.30 5.52
CA ALA A 111 1.56 3.23 5.91
C ALA A 111 1.76 3.28 7.44
N PHE A 112 0.69 3.20 8.25
CA PHE A 112 0.83 3.08 9.70
C PHE A 112 1.56 1.81 10.13
N LEU A 113 1.26 0.67 9.48
CA LEU A 113 1.99 -0.57 9.75
C LEU A 113 3.48 -0.42 9.40
N CYS A 114 3.80 0.12 8.23
CA CYS A 114 5.18 0.38 7.81
C CYS A 114 5.88 1.33 8.78
N LEU A 115 5.20 2.39 9.22
CA LEU A 115 5.72 3.34 10.19
C LEU A 115 6.01 2.67 11.54
N ALA A 116 5.09 1.86 12.06
CA ALA A 116 5.28 1.14 13.32
C ALA A 116 6.50 0.19 13.25
N LEU A 117 6.65 -0.55 12.15
CA LEU A 117 7.81 -1.41 11.92
C LEU A 117 9.11 -0.60 11.79
N TYR A 118 9.07 0.53 11.09
CA TYR A 118 10.21 1.42 10.98
C TYR A 118 10.62 2.02 12.34
N LEU A 119 9.66 2.45 13.17
CA LEU A 119 9.93 2.93 14.52
C LEU A 119 10.55 1.85 15.42
N GLY A 120 10.08 0.61 15.31
CA GLY A 120 10.70 -0.54 15.97
C GLY A 120 12.15 -0.74 15.53
N TYR A 121 12.41 -0.68 14.23
CA TYR A 121 13.76 -0.75 13.68
C TYR A 121 14.63 0.43 14.13
N LEU A 122 14.11 1.65 14.16
CA LEU A 122 14.78 2.86 14.65
C LEU A 122 15.25 2.67 16.09
N ILE A 123 14.35 2.27 16.99
CA ILE A 123 14.65 2.04 18.41
C ILE A 123 15.73 0.95 18.56
N TYR A 124 15.59 -0.16 17.83
CA TYR A 124 16.56 -1.25 17.84
C TYR A 124 17.96 -0.77 17.41
N SER A 125 18.04 -0.06 16.28
CA SER A 125 19.32 0.42 15.71
C SER A 125 19.99 1.45 16.62
N LEU A 126 19.22 2.34 17.26
CA LEU A 126 19.76 3.32 18.20
C LEU A 126 20.31 2.63 19.46
N LYS A 127 19.61 1.64 20.00
CA LYS A 127 20.08 0.88 21.17
C LYS A 127 21.36 0.08 20.89
N ASN A 128 21.51 -0.46 19.68
CA ASN A 128 22.66 -1.26 19.29
C ASN A 128 23.82 -0.42 18.69
N GLY A 129 23.69 0.90 18.64
CA GLY A 129 24.72 1.78 18.10
C GLY A 129 24.87 1.73 16.57
N GLU A 130 23.94 1.14 15.84
CA GLU A 130 23.96 0.95 14.37
C GLU A 130 23.52 2.21 13.60
N LYS A 131 23.91 3.41 14.05
CA LYS A 131 23.46 4.69 13.49
C LYS A 131 23.76 4.85 12.00
N LYS A 132 24.93 4.38 11.55
CA LYS A 132 25.34 4.46 10.12
C LYS A 132 24.42 3.61 9.25
N GLU A 133 24.13 2.39 9.67
CA GLU A 133 23.21 1.49 8.94
C GLU A 133 21.80 2.05 8.91
N LEU A 134 21.33 2.58 10.03
CA LEU A 134 20.04 3.24 10.12
C LEU A 134 19.93 4.40 9.12
N LEU A 135 20.93 5.28 9.07
CA LEU A 135 20.93 6.44 8.17
C LEU A 135 20.91 6.00 6.69
N VAL A 136 21.72 5.01 6.32
CA VAL A 136 21.75 4.48 4.94
C VAL A 136 20.44 3.82 4.57
N ASN A 137 19.89 2.98 5.44
CA ASN A 137 18.62 2.29 5.17
C ASN A 137 17.44 3.28 5.07
N SER A 138 17.43 4.30 5.94
CA SER A 138 16.43 5.39 5.85
C SER A 138 16.57 6.17 4.54
N GLY A 139 17.80 6.45 4.11
CA GLY A 139 18.07 7.07 2.81
C GLY A 139 17.57 6.21 1.64
N CYS A 140 17.78 4.89 1.68
CA CYS A 140 17.27 3.95 0.67
C CYS A 140 15.74 3.95 0.61
N LEU A 141 15.06 3.92 1.76
CA LEU A 141 13.60 3.99 1.81
C LEU A 141 13.07 5.33 1.28
N LEU A 142 13.70 6.44 1.68
CA LEU A 142 13.32 7.77 1.21
C LEU A 142 13.46 7.91 -0.30
N VAL A 143 14.59 7.46 -0.87
CA VAL A 143 14.81 7.45 -2.33
C VAL A 143 13.75 6.62 -3.03
N GLY A 144 13.44 5.42 -2.51
CA GLY A 144 12.38 4.57 -3.05
C GLY A 144 11.02 5.27 -3.06
N VAL A 145 10.64 5.90 -1.95
CA VAL A 145 9.37 6.66 -1.84
C VAL A 145 9.35 7.84 -2.83
N LEU A 146 10.43 8.62 -2.92
CA LEU A 146 10.51 9.76 -3.84
C LEU A 146 10.35 9.32 -5.30
N ILE A 147 11.02 8.25 -5.71
CA ILE A 147 10.87 7.69 -7.07
C ILE A 147 9.41 7.30 -7.31
N VAL A 148 8.77 6.61 -6.37
CA VAL A 148 7.38 6.16 -6.51
C VAL A 148 6.40 7.33 -6.59
N VAL A 149 6.59 8.38 -5.77
CA VAL A 149 5.77 9.60 -5.81
C VAL A 149 5.92 10.29 -7.17
N LEU A 150 7.15 10.43 -7.65
CA LEU A 150 7.41 11.03 -8.98
C LEU A 150 6.75 10.22 -10.10
N MET A 151 6.88 8.90 -10.08
CA MET A 151 6.29 8.02 -11.12
C MET A 151 4.76 8.01 -11.09
N ASN A 152 4.14 8.16 -9.92
CA ASN A 152 2.69 8.22 -9.77
C ASN A 152 2.13 9.65 -9.76
N SER A 153 2.96 10.67 -9.88
CA SER A 153 2.54 12.09 -9.77
C SER A 153 1.37 12.46 -10.68
N PRO A 154 1.28 12.04 -11.98
CA PRO A 154 0.14 12.40 -12.81
C PRO A 154 -1.18 11.84 -12.25
N LYS A 155 -1.14 10.61 -11.73
CA LYS A 155 -2.32 9.97 -11.13
C LYS A 155 -2.70 10.60 -9.80
N LEU A 156 -1.72 10.95 -8.97
CA LEU A 156 -1.95 11.60 -7.68
C LEU A 156 -2.56 12.99 -7.86
N VAL A 157 -2.03 13.78 -8.80
CA VAL A 157 -2.56 15.12 -9.14
C VAL A 157 -3.98 15.00 -9.69
N SER A 158 -4.22 14.13 -10.68
CA SER A 158 -5.55 13.93 -11.25
C SER A 158 -6.58 13.51 -10.20
N ASN A 159 -6.22 12.62 -9.27
CA ASN A 159 -7.13 12.22 -8.19
C ASN A 159 -7.37 13.33 -7.18
N TYR A 160 -6.38 14.18 -6.92
CA TYR A 160 -6.54 15.35 -6.07
C TYR A 160 -7.51 16.36 -6.69
N GLU A 161 -7.35 16.68 -7.98
CA GLU A 161 -8.25 17.56 -8.73
C GLU A 161 -9.69 17.00 -8.77
N LEU A 162 -9.84 15.72 -9.12
CA LEU A 162 -11.14 15.05 -9.10
C LEU A 162 -11.78 15.08 -7.70
N GLY A 163 -10.98 14.97 -6.64
CA GLY A 163 -11.45 15.07 -5.26
C GLY A 163 -12.05 16.44 -4.94
N GLN A 164 -11.50 17.50 -5.49
CA GLN A 164 -12.01 18.86 -5.29
C GLN A 164 -13.35 19.12 -6.00
N HIS A 165 -13.56 18.48 -7.16
CA HIS A 165 -14.78 18.64 -7.99
C HIS A 165 -15.81 17.53 -7.77
N SER A 166 -15.53 16.57 -6.88
CA SER A 166 -16.47 15.50 -6.55
C SER A 166 -17.40 15.90 -5.42
N ILE A 167 -18.45 15.08 -5.20
CA ILE A 167 -19.40 15.22 -4.07
C ILE A 167 -18.69 15.32 -2.70
N ARG A 168 -17.42 14.92 -2.62
CA ARG A 168 -16.55 15.02 -1.43
C ARG A 168 -15.82 16.36 -1.33
N GLY A 169 -15.87 17.21 -2.36
CA GLY A 169 -15.37 18.58 -2.35
C GLY A 169 -16.37 19.56 -1.75
N LYS A 170 -16.07 20.85 -1.87
CA LYS A 170 -17.01 21.90 -1.47
C LYS A 170 -18.29 21.74 -2.29
N SER A 171 -19.43 21.60 -1.63
CA SER A 171 -20.74 21.54 -2.29
C SER A 171 -20.98 22.84 -3.04
N GLU A 172 -21.11 22.78 -4.37
CA GLU A 172 -21.57 23.92 -5.19
C GLU A 172 -23.07 24.19 -4.96
N LEU A 173 -23.77 23.28 -4.29
CA LEU A 173 -25.19 23.36 -3.96
C LEU A 173 -25.47 24.05 -2.61
N THR A 174 -24.52 24.76 -2.02
CA THR A 174 -24.82 25.70 -0.94
C THR A 174 -25.66 26.82 -1.53
N ALA A 175 -26.97 26.58 -1.61
CA ALA A 175 -27.93 27.64 -1.88
C ALA A 175 -27.67 28.76 -0.89
N GLN A 176 -27.38 29.94 -1.42
CA GLN A 176 -27.39 31.17 -0.63
C GLN A 176 -28.83 31.37 -0.21
N VAL A 177 -29.23 30.79 0.91
CA VAL A 177 -30.47 31.17 1.60
C VAL A 177 -30.08 32.27 2.56
N ASP A 178 -30.51 33.47 2.22
CA ASP A 178 -30.49 34.68 3.07
C ASP A 178 -29.12 35.14 3.63
N GLY A 179 -28.09 35.21 2.78
CA GLY A 179 -26.85 35.94 3.14
C GLY A 179 -26.03 35.38 4.31
N LYS A 180 -26.43 34.27 4.92
CA LYS A 180 -25.68 33.53 5.93
C LYS A 180 -25.31 32.19 5.36
N ALA A 181 -24.01 31.95 5.14
CA ALA A 181 -23.48 30.63 4.80
C ALA A 181 -23.84 29.67 5.94
N ASP A 182 -24.86 28.85 5.75
CA ASP A 182 -25.17 27.75 6.66
C ASP A 182 -24.11 26.68 6.47
N LYS A 183 -23.25 26.53 7.50
CA LYS A 183 -22.18 25.54 7.53
C LYS A 183 -22.70 24.09 7.65
N SER A 184 -24.02 23.91 7.76
CA SER A 184 -24.65 22.63 8.04
C SER A 184 -25.12 21.85 6.82
N SER A 185 -25.06 22.41 5.59
CA SER A 185 -25.57 21.76 4.37
C SER A 185 -24.53 21.03 3.53
N GLY A 186 -23.30 20.96 3.95
CA GLY A 186 -22.30 20.06 3.39
C GLY A 186 -22.50 18.66 3.97
N LEU A 187 -22.55 17.64 3.14
CA LEU A 187 -22.36 16.26 3.61
C LEU A 187 -21.20 16.26 4.59
N ASP A 188 -21.49 15.96 5.85
CA ASP A 188 -20.48 15.91 6.90
C ASP A 188 -19.29 15.09 6.40
N GLN A 189 -18.10 15.69 6.38
CA GLN A 189 -16.91 15.00 5.88
C GLN A 189 -16.67 13.67 6.64
N GLY A 190 -17.11 13.59 7.91
CA GLY A 190 -17.15 12.36 8.67
C GLY A 190 -18.01 11.27 8.02
N TYR A 191 -19.13 11.64 7.42
CA TYR A 191 -20.02 10.69 6.72
C TYR A 191 -19.43 10.22 5.37
N ALA A 192 -18.72 11.09 4.67
CA ALA A 192 -18.07 10.73 3.42
C ALA A 192 -16.93 9.71 3.60
N PHE A 193 -16.27 9.69 4.76
CA PHE A 193 -15.29 8.67 5.12
C PHE A 193 -15.92 7.33 5.52
N ALA A 194 -17.13 7.32 6.06
CA ALA A 194 -17.79 6.10 6.52
C ALA A 194 -18.30 5.18 5.38
N TRP A 195 -18.55 5.74 4.18
CA TRP A 195 -19.19 5.05 3.06
C TRP A 195 -18.31 4.91 1.81
N SER A 196 -17.00 5.00 1.93
CA SER A 196 -16.08 4.66 0.83
C SER A 196 -15.89 3.15 0.73
N TYR A 197 -16.89 2.45 0.24
CA TYR A 197 -16.77 1.06 -0.21
C TYR A 197 -16.19 1.00 -1.61
#